data_f6b0a47cd8ba2b7645c17f7bc9bad7d2
#
_entry.id   f6b0a47cd8ba2b7645c17f7bc9bad7d2
#
_cell.length_a   1.000
_cell.length_b   1.000
_cell.length_c   1.000
_cell.angle_alpha   90.00
_cell.angle_beta   90.00
_cell.angle_gamma   90.00
#
_symmetry.space_group_name_H-M   'P 1'
#
loop_
_entity.id
_entity.type
_entity.pdbx_description
1 polymer ?
#
loop_
_entity_poly.entity_id
_entity_poly.type
_entity_poly.pdbx_seq_one_letter_code
_entity_poly.pdbx_strand_id
1 'polypeptide(L)'
;MTVGGVQYQADRFASGGTPNSTTDPIANTTADELYQSERYGSYKYEIPVTNSTYSVQLRFVEMYQTAAGNRLFSVTVEGQPVFTDLDLFSEAGHDTAYDVVVPGVMVADESLTIELSASIDNATLSAFEIYSNTGGKFVEPPEPEPGAVDPSAGCGTARSLQNGRINLSVNGTNRSYILRVPDNYNNNNPYRLVIAYHWLSGNANQVASGGNGGSTEEPFYGLWPLANNSTIFVAPEGIDAGWANTGGRDLAFTDAILNQIQTGFCIDKSRIFATGFSYGAAMSNAVGCARANVFRGIALYAGALLSGCEGGTQPIAYFGAHGTQDDVLRFSQGVSIRDRIARNNGCSATNAP
;
A
#
# COMPACT_ATOMS: atom_id res chain seq x y z
N MET A 1 9.16 -5.80 -15.52
CA MET A 1 9.58 -6.90 -16.42
C MET A 1 9.71 -6.37 -17.84
N THR A 2 10.35 -7.12 -18.76
CA THR A 2 10.45 -6.72 -20.17
C THR A 2 9.84 -7.81 -21.03
N VAL A 3 8.81 -7.50 -21.81
CA VAL A 3 8.09 -8.43 -22.66
C VAL A 3 7.99 -7.83 -24.07
N GLY A 4 8.36 -8.60 -25.11
CA GLY A 4 8.34 -8.14 -26.49
C GLY A 4 9.18 -6.88 -26.77
N GLY A 5 10.16 -6.57 -25.92
CA GLY A 5 10.95 -5.33 -26.01
C GLY A 5 10.34 -4.12 -25.31
N VAL A 6 9.14 -4.25 -24.75
CA VAL A 6 8.47 -3.22 -23.94
C VAL A 6 8.79 -3.43 -22.46
N GLN A 7 9.18 -2.38 -21.76
CA GLN A 7 9.46 -2.42 -20.33
C GLN A 7 8.18 -2.08 -19.55
N TYR A 8 7.62 -3.08 -18.89
CA TYR A 8 6.48 -2.90 -17.99
C TYR A 8 6.97 -2.55 -16.59
N GLN A 9 6.31 -1.58 -16.00
CA GLN A 9 6.54 -1.17 -14.62
C GLN A 9 5.70 -2.01 -13.65
N ALA A 10 6.03 -1.93 -12.36
CA ALA A 10 5.18 -2.52 -11.33
C ALA A 10 3.85 -1.79 -11.26
N ASP A 11 2.84 -2.46 -10.69
CA ASP A 11 1.50 -1.92 -10.45
C ASP A 11 1.56 -0.72 -9.50
N ARG A 12 1.39 0.48 -10.03
CA ARG A 12 1.44 1.76 -9.32
C ARG A 12 0.41 2.75 -9.89
N PHE A 13 0.15 3.84 -9.18
CA PHE A 13 -0.88 4.84 -9.48
C PHE A 13 -2.32 4.34 -9.32
N ALA A 14 -2.52 3.14 -8.76
CA ALA A 14 -3.83 2.63 -8.43
C ALA A 14 -4.31 3.13 -7.07
N SER A 15 -5.59 3.46 -6.96
CA SER A 15 -6.30 3.66 -5.70
C SER A 15 -7.47 2.68 -5.61
N GLY A 16 -7.49 1.84 -4.57
CA GLY A 16 -8.44 0.74 -4.42
C GLY A 16 -7.99 -0.56 -5.11
N GLY A 17 -8.85 -1.58 -5.06
CA GLY A 17 -8.59 -2.91 -5.59
C GLY A 17 -7.50 -3.68 -4.87
N THR A 18 -7.34 -4.94 -5.22
CA THR A 18 -6.38 -5.89 -4.61
C THR A 18 -5.60 -6.62 -5.71
N PRO A 19 -4.27 -6.73 -5.62
CA PRO A 19 -3.50 -7.53 -6.57
C PRO A 19 -3.70 -9.03 -6.33
N ASN A 20 -3.70 -9.82 -7.40
CA ASN A 20 -3.74 -11.27 -7.40
C ASN A 20 -2.81 -11.83 -8.49
N SER A 21 -2.47 -13.10 -8.43
CA SER A 21 -1.64 -13.76 -9.45
C SER A 21 -1.90 -15.27 -9.52
N THR A 22 -1.67 -15.83 -10.71
CA THR A 22 -1.67 -17.27 -10.99
C THR A 22 -0.34 -17.67 -11.62
N THR A 23 -0.12 -18.97 -11.78
CA THR A 23 0.94 -19.56 -12.59
C THR A 23 0.39 -20.40 -13.74
N ASP A 24 -0.93 -20.36 -13.95
CA ASP A 24 -1.60 -21.11 -14.98
C ASP A 24 -1.23 -20.58 -16.38
N PRO A 25 -1.10 -21.43 -17.38
CA PRO A 25 -0.85 -21.01 -18.75
C PRO A 25 -2.01 -20.17 -19.28
N ILE A 26 -1.70 -19.07 -19.98
CA ILE A 26 -2.71 -18.20 -20.56
C ILE A 26 -2.81 -18.43 -22.08
N ALA A 27 -3.98 -18.79 -22.53
CA ALA A 27 -4.25 -18.98 -23.95
C ALA A 27 -4.31 -17.62 -24.71
N ASN A 28 -4.19 -17.67 -26.04
CA ASN A 28 -4.26 -16.50 -26.93
C ASN A 28 -3.17 -15.44 -26.69
N THR A 29 -2.04 -15.83 -26.11
CA THR A 29 -0.86 -14.98 -25.91
C THR A 29 0.42 -15.79 -26.06
N THR A 30 1.55 -15.11 -26.29
CA THR A 30 2.92 -15.65 -26.18
C THR A 30 3.68 -15.00 -25.01
N ALA A 31 2.96 -14.28 -24.17
CA ALA A 31 3.50 -13.46 -23.07
C ALA A 31 2.64 -13.65 -21.81
N ASP A 32 2.58 -14.90 -21.33
CA ASP A 32 1.77 -15.32 -20.18
C ASP A 32 1.99 -14.41 -18.97
N GLU A 33 3.23 -13.97 -18.75
CA GLU A 33 3.64 -13.13 -17.63
C GLU A 33 2.91 -11.77 -17.55
N LEU A 34 2.34 -11.27 -18.64
CA LEU A 34 1.53 -10.05 -18.66
C LEU A 34 0.12 -10.26 -18.11
N TYR A 35 -0.37 -11.49 -18.12
CA TYR A 35 -1.72 -11.85 -17.76
C TYR A 35 -1.79 -12.67 -16.46
N GLN A 36 -0.69 -13.25 -16.01
CA GLN A 36 -0.60 -14.03 -14.76
C GLN A 36 -0.68 -13.19 -13.49
N SER A 37 -0.85 -11.89 -13.61
CA SER A 37 -1.15 -10.99 -12.49
C SER A 37 -2.29 -10.06 -12.86
N GLU A 38 -3.12 -9.71 -11.88
CA GLU A 38 -4.24 -8.79 -12.04
C GLU A 38 -4.38 -7.89 -10.82
N ARG A 39 -5.06 -6.76 -11.01
CA ARG A 39 -5.72 -6.05 -9.92
C ARG A 39 -7.22 -6.27 -10.05
N TYR A 40 -7.89 -6.69 -8.97
CA TYR A 40 -9.34 -6.91 -8.95
C TYR A 40 -10.04 -6.06 -7.88
N GLY A 41 -11.34 -5.82 -8.07
CA GLY A 41 -12.17 -4.99 -7.19
C GLY A 41 -12.72 -3.76 -7.90
N SER A 42 -13.12 -2.73 -7.14
CA SER A 42 -13.43 -1.39 -7.67
C SER A 42 -12.24 -0.49 -7.41
N TYR A 43 -11.67 0.10 -8.45
CA TYR A 43 -10.45 0.90 -8.35
C TYR A 43 -10.27 1.81 -9.56
N LYS A 44 -9.35 2.78 -9.40
CA LYS A 44 -8.91 3.63 -10.51
C LYS A 44 -7.39 3.75 -10.53
N TYR A 45 -6.86 3.96 -11.72
CA TYR A 45 -5.51 4.45 -11.97
C TYR A 45 -5.58 5.95 -12.31
N GLU A 46 -4.63 6.72 -11.79
CA GLU A 46 -4.40 8.12 -12.12
C GLU A 46 -2.92 8.25 -12.55
N ILE A 47 -2.68 8.14 -13.86
CA ILE A 47 -1.33 8.05 -14.42
C ILE A 47 -0.87 9.44 -14.87
N PRO A 48 0.19 10.00 -14.27
CA PRO A 48 0.69 11.31 -14.64
C PRO A 48 1.30 11.31 -16.05
N VAL A 49 0.71 12.08 -16.94
CA VAL A 49 1.14 12.24 -18.34
C VAL A 49 1.00 13.71 -18.75
N THR A 50 1.71 14.15 -19.76
CA THR A 50 1.50 15.52 -20.31
C THR A 50 0.18 15.61 -21.06
N ASN A 51 -0.43 16.79 -21.12
CA ASN A 51 -1.63 17.01 -21.92
C ASN A 51 -1.35 16.69 -23.40
N SER A 52 -2.09 15.72 -23.92
CA SER A 52 -1.90 15.20 -25.30
C SER A 52 -3.02 14.23 -25.65
N THR A 53 -2.91 13.61 -26.84
CA THR A 53 -3.79 12.52 -27.25
C THR A 53 -3.03 11.20 -27.23
N TYR A 54 -3.64 10.19 -26.60
CA TYR A 54 -3.07 8.87 -26.37
C TYR A 54 -3.92 7.76 -26.98
N SER A 55 -3.33 6.60 -27.13
CA SER A 55 -4.04 5.32 -27.27
C SER A 55 -3.72 4.47 -26.03
N VAL A 56 -4.73 3.85 -25.45
CA VAL A 56 -4.58 2.98 -24.28
C VAL A 56 -4.89 1.55 -24.70
N GLN A 57 -3.95 0.64 -24.53
CA GLN A 57 -4.19 -0.79 -24.67
C GLN A 57 -4.48 -1.36 -23.28
N LEU A 58 -5.64 -2.00 -23.13
CA LEU A 58 -6.06 -2.70 -21.91
C LEU A 58 -5.95 -4.20 -22.14
N ARG A 59 -5.40 -4.93 -21.16
CA ARG A 59 -5.16 -6.37 -21.21
C ARG A 59 -5.88 -7.06 -20.07
N PHE A 60 -6.74 -8.01 -20.41
CA PHE A 60 -7.59 -8.72 -19.48
C PHE A 60 -7.38 -10.22 -19.58
N VAL A 61 -7.68 -10.91 -18.49
CA VAL A 61 -7.87 -12.36 -18.43
C VAL A 61 -8.89 -12.70 -17.33
N GLU A 62 -9.71 -13.72 -17.54
CA GLU A 62 -10.57 -14.26 -16.49
C GLU A 62 -9.85 -15.42 -15.81
N MET A 63 -9.31 -15.19 -14.61
CA MET A 63 -8.54 -16.19 -13.85
C MET A 63 -9.35 -16.93 -12.78
N TYR A 64 -10.60 -16.52 -12.52
CA TYR A 64 -11.35 -17.02 -11.38
C TYR A 64 -12.71 -17.62 -11.78
N GLN A 65 -13.48 -16.92 -12.60
CA GLN A 65 -14.82 -17.35 -12.98
C GLN A 65 -14.79 -18.42 -14.08
N THR A 66 -15.66 -19.43 -13.94
CA THR A 66 -15.74 -20.59 -14.86
C THR A 66 -17.06 -20.66 -15.63
N ALA A 67 -17.88 -19.60 -15.57
CA ALA A 67 -19.15 -19.50 -16.29
C ALA A 67 -19.49 -18.05 -16.61
N ALA A 68 -20.16 -17.83 -17.74
CA ALA A 68 -20.70 -16.53 -18.12
C ALA A 68 -21.73 -16.01 -17.11
N GLY A 69 -21.79 -14.68 -16.93
CA GLY A 69 -22.68 -13.99 -16.02
C GLY A 69 -22.21 -13.95 -14.56
N ASN A 70 -21.11 -14.61 -14.22
CA ASN A 70 -20.60 -14.62 -12.84
C ASN A 70 -19.73 -13.40 -12.52
N ARG A 71 -19.27 -12.67 -13.53
CA ARG A 71 -18.56 -11.39 -13.39
C ARG A 71 -19.05 -10.43 -14.46
N LEU A 72 -19.51 -9.26 -14.05
CA LEU A 72 -19.86 -8.15 -14.95
C LEU A 72 -19.25 -6.86 -14.42
N PHE A 73 -18.48 -6.15 -15.25
CA PHE A 73 -17.85 -4.92 -14.84
C PHE A 73 -17.75 -3.88 -15.97
N SER A 74 -17.64 -2.64 -15.58
CA SER A 74 -17.51 -1.50 -16.48
C SER A 74 -16.13 -0.91 -16.39
N VAL A 75 -15.63 -0.40 -17.52
CA VAL A 75 -14.35 0.29 -17.63
C VAL A 75 -14.56 1.62 -18.29
N THR A 76 -14.03 2.68 -17.70
CA THR A 76 -13.95 4.00 -18.33
C THR A 76 -12.49 4.42 -18.47
N VAL A 77 -12.21 5.21 -19.51
CA VAL A 77 -10.92 5.89 -19.72
C VAL A 77 -11.23 7.38 -19.94
N GLU A 78 -10.64 8.25 -19.13
CA GLU A 78 -10.96 9.71 -19.10
C GLU A 78 -12.49 9.96 -18.96
N GLY A 79 -13.15 9.15 -18.11
CA GLY A 79 -14.60 9.23 -17.89
C GLY A 79 -15.45 8.77 -19.09
N GLN A 80 -14.84 8.35 -20.21
CA GLN A 80 -15.57 7.81 -21.35
C GLN A 80 -15.71 6.29 -21.22
N PRO A 81 -16.91 5.72 -21.38
CA PRO A 81 -17.14 4.29 -21.28
C PRO A 81 -16.41 3.54 -22.39
N VAL A 82 -15.58 2.58 -22.03
CA VAL A 82 -14.97 1.57 -22.91
C VAL A 82 -15.84 0.32 -22.93
N PHE A 83 -16.25 -0.12 -21.75
CA PHE A 83 -17.15 -1.22 -21.53
C PHE A 83 -18.21 -0.87 -20.51
N THR A 84 -19.41 -1.42 -20.73
CA THR A 84 -20.49 -1.48 -19.75
C THR A 84 -20.86 -2.94 -19.58
N ASP A 85 -20.78 -3.46 -18.35
CA ASP A 85 -21.07 -4.85 -17.98
C ASP A 85 -20.31 -5.90 -18.86
N LEU A 86 -19.00 -5.70 -19.02
CA LEU A 86 -18.13 -6.68 -19.69
C LEU A 86 -18.14 -8.01 -18.93
N ASP A 87 -18.41 -9.09 -19.64
CA ASP A 87 -18.28 -10.48 -19.20
C ASP A 87 -17.07 -11.12 -19.89
N LEU A 88 -15.94 -11.14 -19.23
CA LEU A 88 -14.69 -11.69 -19.79
C LEU A 88 -14.80 -13.18 -20.11
N PHE A 89 -15.51 -13.95 -19.27
CA PHE A 89 -15.69 -15.37 -19.56
C PHE A 89 -16.52 -15.59 -20.83
N SER A 90 -17.54 -14.78 -21.04
CA SER A 90 -18.36 -14.84 -22.27
C SER A 90 -17.55 -14.46 -23.52
N GLU A 91 -16.65 -13.47 -23.40
CA GLU A 91 -15.86 -12.95 -24.52
C GLU A 91 -14.67 -13.85 -24.89
N ALA A 92 -13.96 -14.38 -23.91
CA ALA A 92 -12.69 -15.09 -24.13
C ALA A 92 -12.62 -16.48 -23.46
N GLY A 93 -13.42 -16.73 -22.44
CA GLY A 93 -13.30 -17.92 -21.60
C GLY A 93 -12.33 -17.75 -20.44
N HIS A 94 -12.10 -18.86 -19.70
CA HIS A 94 -11.16 -18.91 -18.59
C HIS A 94 -9.71 -18.97 -19.12
N ASP A 95 -8.78 -18.32 -18.42
CA ASP A 95 -7.34 -18.30 -18.73
C ASP A 95 -7.01 -17.96 -20.19
N THR A 96 -7.77 -17.03 -20.78
CA THR A 96 -7.56 -16.61 -22.17
C THR A 96 -7.40 -15.10 -22.23
N ALA A 97 -6.33 -14.63 -22.88
CA ALA A 97 -6.02 -13.21 -23.03
C ALA A 97 -7.08 -12.50 -23.89
N TYR A 98 -7.55 -11.35 -23.43
CA TYR A 98 -8.47 -10.45 -24.09
C TYR A 98 -7.94 -9.02 -24.08
N ASP A 99 -7.59 -8.52 -25.27
CA ASP A 99 -6.95 -7.20 -25.42
C ASP A 99 -7.86 -6.23 -26.16
N VAL A 100 -7.86 -4.98 -25.68
CA VAL A 100 -8.61 -3.89 -26.31
C VAL A 100 -7.76 -2.64 -26.41
N VAL A 101 -7.81 -1.96 -27.56
CA VAL A 101 -7.17 -0.66 -27.77
C VAL A 101 -8.24 0.43 -27.78
N VAL A 102 -8.06 1.43 -26.93
CA VAL A 102 -8.87 2.66 -26.85
C VAL A 102 -8.10 3.79 -27.53
N PRO A 103 -8.40 4.15 -28.77
CA PRO A 103 -7.69 5.22 -29.49
C PRO A 103 -8.24 6.60 -29.14
N GLY A 104 -7.42 7.62 -29.33
CA GLY A 104 -7.87 9.02 -29.31
C GLY A 104 -8.23 9.56 -27.93
N VAL A 105 -7.68 8.98 -26.86
CA VAL A 105 -7.89 9.42 -25.47
C VAL A 105 -7.24 10.80 -25.30
N MET A 106 -8.03 11.83 -25.02
CA MET A 106 -7.57 13.20 -24.84
C MET A 106 -7.38 13.49 -23.35
N VAL A 107 -6.16 13.79 -22.95
CA VAL A 107 -5.81 14.22 -21.58
C VAL A 107 -5.62 15.73 -21.56
N ALA A 108 -6.30 16.42 -20.64
CA ALA A 108 -6.28 17.87 -20.50
C ALA A 108 -5.93 18.38 -19.09
N ASP A 109 -5.75 17.48 -18.12
CA ASP A 109 -5.49 17.78 -16.71
C ASP A 109 -4.19 17.13 -16.17
N GLU A 110 -3.31 16.70 -17.08
CA GLU A 110 -2.01 16.07 -16.79
C GLU A 110 -2.12 14.69 -16.11
N SER A 111 -3.32 14.07 -16.11
CA SER A 111 -3.57 12.75 -15.52
C SER A 111 -4.43 11.91 -16.44
N LEU A 112 -3.93 10.73 -16.87
CA LEU A 112 -4.73 9.76 -17.60
C LEU A 112 -5.42 8.82 -16.60
N THR A 113 -6.75 8.86 -16.57
CA THR A 113 -7.57 8.09 -15.64
C THR A 113 -8.15 6.84 -16.31
N ILE A 114 -7.97 5.68 -15.66
CA ILE A 114 -8.63 4.41 -16.00
C ILE A 114 -9.42 3.98 -14.77
N GLU A 115 -10.75 3.86 -14.86
CA GLU A 115 -11.59 3.48 -13.73
C GLU A 115 -12.35 2.18 -14.04
N LEU A 116 -12.36 1.28 -13.05
CA LEU A 116 -13.03 0.00 -13.12
C LEU A 116 -14.00 -0.15 -11.96
N SER A 117 -15.24 -0.57 -12.29
CA SER A 117 -16.30 -0.81 -11.32
C SER A 117 -17.13 -2.03 -11.72
N ALA A 118 -17.53 -2.86 -10.77
CA ALA A 118 -18.30 -4.07 -11.06
C ALA A 118 -19.76 -3.94 -10.64
N SER A 119 -20.65 -4.51 -11.43
CA SER A 119 -22.06 -4.74 -11.09
C SER A 119 -22.27 -6.16 -10.53
N ILE A 120 -21.45 -7.13 -10.92
CA ILE A 120 -21.42 -8.49 -10.37
C ILE A 120 -19.96 -8.87 -10.12
N ASP A 121 -19.67 -9.41 -8.93
CA ASP A 121 -18.36 -9.81 -8.44
C ASP A 121 -17.36 -8.62 -8.42
N ASN A 122 -16.23 -8.75 -9.07
CA ASN A 122 -15.14 -7.76 -9.07
C ASN A 122 -14.74 -7.40 -10.51
N ALA A 123 -14.37 -6.15 -10.75
CA ALA A 123 -13.67 -5.81 -11.99
C ALA A 123 -12.24 -6.33 -11.95
N THR A 124 -11.62 -6.56 -13.10
CA THR A 124 -10.23 -7.03 -13.21
C THR A 124 -9.51 -6.36 -14.37
N LEU A 125 -8.19 -6.20 -14.24
CA LEU A 125 -7.28 -5.76 -15.30
C LEU A 125 -5.88 -6.33 -15.02
N SER A 126 -5.28 -6.95 -16.03
CA SER A 126 -3.95 -7.57 -15.87
C SER A 126 -2.81 -6.61 -16.18
N ALA A 127 -2.90 -5.87 -17.27
CA ALA A 127 -1.92 -4.87 -17.66
C ALA A 127 -2.52 -3.79 -18.55
N PHE A 128 -1.85 -2.67 -18.70
CA PHE A 128 -2.17 -1.67 -19.71
C PHE A 128 -0.91 -1.02 -20.28
N GLU A 129 -1.04 -0.47 -21.47
CA GLU A 129 -0.01 0.31 -22.16
C GLU A 129 -0.59 1.63 -22.63
N ILE A 130 0.20 2.69 -22.58
CA ILE A 130 -0.18 4.03 -23.00
C ILE A 130 0.77 4.47 -24.10
N TYR A 131 0.23 4.71 -25.29
CA TYR A 131 0.98 5.17 -26.45
C TYR A 131 0.63 6.63 -26.77
N SER A 132 1.64 7.48 -26.89
CA SER A 132 1.40 8.85 -27.32
C SER A 132 1.20 8.94 -28.83
N ASN A 133 0.11 9.54 -29.25
CA ASN A 133 -0.20 9.79 -30.66
C ASN A 133 0.38 11.11 -31.19
N THR A 134 0.69 12.06 -30.30
CA THR A 134 1.08 13.43 -30.64
C THR A 134 2.27 13.96 -29.83
N GLY A 135 3.14 13.05 -29.32
CA GLY A 135 4.36 13.43 -28.58
C GLY A 135 4.15 13.63 -27.07
N GLY A 136 3.01 13.25 -26.53
CA GLY A 136 2.78 13.19 -25.07
C GLY A 136 3.78 12.25 -24.39
N LYS A 137 4.05 12.48 -23.12
CA LYS A 137 5.03 11.73 -22.32
C LYS A 137 4.42 11.34 -20.99
N PHE A 138 4.84 10.18 -20.48
CA PHE A 138 4.69 9.85 -19.08
C PHE A 138 5.53 10.85 -18.26
N VAL A 139 4.93 11.43 -17.25
CA VAL A 139 5.61 12.32 -16.31
C VAL A 139 5.89 11.51 -15.06
N GLU A 140 7.14 11.07 -14.87
CA GLU A 140 7.53 10.50 -13.60
C GLU A 140 7.27 11.56 -12.52
N PRO A 141 6.40 11.28 -11.52
CA PRO A 141 6.26 12.19 -10.40
C PRO A 141 7.67 12.45 -9.85
N PRO A 142 8.09 13.69 -9.62
CA PRO A 142 9.39 13.93 -9.04
C PRO A 142 9.54 13.08 -7.79
N GLU A 143 10.62 12.30 -7.70
CA GLU A 143 10.97 11.72 -6.40
C GLU A 143 10.99 12.89 -5.42
N PRO A 144 10.30 12.77 -4.26
CA PRO A 144 10.33 13.85 -3.29
C PRO A 144 11.81 14.14 -3.01
N GLU A 145 12.26 15.35 -3.36
CA GLU A 145 13.60 15.84 -3.08
C GLU A 145 13.93 15.47 -1.63
N PRO A 146 15.12 14.94 -1.32
CA PRO A 146 15.49 14.61 0.04
C PRO A 146 15.26 15.83 0.95
N GLY A 147 14.18 15.78 1.74
CA GLY A 147 13.75 16.91 2.56
C GLY A 147 12.57 17.72 2.02
N ALA A 148 12.06 17.46 0.81
CA ALA A 148 10.80 18.05 0.34
C ALA A 148 9.64 17.60 1.25
N VAL A 149 8.85 18.57 1.67
CA VAL A 149 7.70 18.38 2.55
C VAL A 149 6.46 18.15 1.68
N ASP A 150 5.70 17.08 1.94
CA ASP A 150 4.41 16.82 1.30
C ASP A 150 3.28 16.97 2.33
N PRO A 151 2.71 18.19 2.50
CA PRO A 151 1.75 18.46 3.55
C PRO A 151 0.41 17.77 3.29
N SER A 152 -0.17 17.18 4.34
CA SER A 152 -1.51 16.58 4.31
C SER A 152 -2.62 17.63 4.28
N ALA A 153 -3.86 17.20 3.98
CA ALA A 153 -5.04 18.05 3.95
C ALA A 153 -5.38 18.69 5.31
N GLY A 154 -4.89 18.13 6.43
CA GLY A 154 -5.06 18.68 7.76
C GLY A 154 -4.18 19.91 8.07
N CYS A 155 -3.22 20.26 7.18
CA CYS A 155 -2.41 21.44 7.38
C CYS A 155 -3.24 22.73 7.25
N GLY A 156 -2.99 23.67 8.16
CA GLY A 156 -3.76 24.93 8.24
C GLY A 156 -5.13 24.80 8.91
N THR A 157 -5.60 23.58 9.22
CA THR A 157 -6.89 23.35 9.88
C THR A 157 -6.73 23.16 11.39
N ALA A 158 -7.78 23.44 12.17
CA ALA A 158 -7.78 23.12 13.59
C ALA A 158 -7.72 21.60 13.78
N ARG A 159 -6.92 21.13 14.75
CA ARG A 159 -6.83 19.69 15.03
C ARG A 159 -8.20 19.11 15.40
N SER A 160 -8.55 17.97 14.82
CA SER A 160 -9.87 17.36 14.98
C SER A 160 -9.94 16.36 16.15
N LEU A 161 -8.79 15.87 16.67
CA LEU A 161 -8.73 14.84 17.71
C LEU A 161 -7.83 15.29 18.86
N GLN A 162 -8.10 14.73 20.05
CA GLN A 162 -7.30 14.95 21.26
C GLN A 162 -6.36 13.76 21.51
N ASN A 163 -5.30 13.98 22.31
CA ASN A 163 -4.45 12.91 22.79
C ASN A 163 -5.26 11.86 23.56
N GLY A 164 -4.92 10.59 23.42
CA GLY A 164 -5.55 9.48 24.10
C GLY A 164 -6.17 8.46 23.18
N ARG A 165 -7.09 7.66 23.69
CA ARG A 165 -7.72 6.57 22.93
C ARG A 165 -8.78 7.12 21.99
N ILE A 166 -8.64 6.81 20.73
CA ILE A 166 -9.57 7.13 19.65
C ILE A 166 -10.25 5.84 19.21
N ASN A 167 -11.57 5.87 19.09
CA ASN A 167 -12.35 4.76 18.57
C ASN A 167 -12.87 5.08 17.17
N LEU A 168 -12.90 4.08 16.30
CA LEU A 168 -13.44 4.20 14.94
C LEU A 168 -14.04 2.86 14.48
N SER A 169 -14.94 2.91 13.51
CA SER A 169 -15.47 1.71 12.87
C SER A 169 -14.75 1.49 11.54
N VAL A 170 -14.28 0.27 11.31
CA VAL A 170 -13.61 -0.13 10.07
C VAL A 170 -14.32 -1.38 9.55
N ASN A 171 -14.95 -1.28 8.41
CA ASN A 171 -15.72 -2.38 7.80
C ASN A 171 -16.71 -3.03 8.80
N GLY A 172 -17.42 -2.19 9.59
CA GLY A 172 -18.38 -2.65 10.59
C GLY A 172 -17.78 -3.18 11.90
N THR A 173 -16.45 -3.22 12.03
CA THR A 173 -15.76 -3.65 13.25
C THR A 173 -15.26 -2.44 14.04
N ASN A 174 -15.57 -2.41 15.33
CA ASN A 174 -15.04 -1.38 16.23
C ASN A 174 -13.56 -1.62 16.50
N ARG A 175 -12.74 -0.62 16.19
CA ARG A 175 -11.29 -0.61 16.42
C ARG A 175 -10.92 0.62 17.25
N SER A 176 -9.73 0.62 17.81
CA SER A 176 -9.21 1.78 18.52
C SER A 176 -7.69 1.89 18.38
N TYR A 177 -7.20 3.11 18.58
CA TYR A 177 -5.76 3.38 18.69
C TYR A 177 -5.50 4.45 19.75
N ILE A 178 -4.27 4.57 20.24
CA ILE A 178 -3.85 5.68 21.07
C ILE A 178 -3.11 6.68 20.19
N LEU A 179 -3.55 7.92 20.26
CA LEU A 179 -2.95 9.07 19.60
C LEU A 179 -2.10 9.85 20.59
N ARG A 180 -0.90 10.24 20.17
CA ARG A 180 -0.03 11.16 20.92
C ARG A 180 0.52 12.22 19.98
N VAL A 181 0.06 13.45 20.19
CA VAL A 181 0.43 14.65 19.44
C VAL A 181 1.38 15.48 20.30
N PRO A 182 2.41 16.10 19.76
CA PRO A 182 3.27 17.04 20.49
C PRO A 182 2.50 18.11 21.26
N ASP A 183 2.96 18.45 22.46
CA ASP A 183 2.29 19.45 23.30
C ASP A 183 2.26 20.83 22.66
N ASN A 184 3.29 21.14 21.85
CA ASN A 184 3.42 22.38 21.09
C ASN A 184 2.94 22.25 19.63
N TYR A 185 1.98 21.35 19.36
CA TYR A 185 1.47 21.13 18.01
C TYR A 185 1.04 22.43 17.33
N ASN A 186 1.55 22.63 16.11
CA ASN A 186 1.23 23.74 15.23
C ASN A 186 0.70 23.20 13.90
N ASN A 187 -0.52 23.54 13.53
CA ASN A 187 -1.18 23.06 12.32
C ASN A 187 -0.60 23.60 11.00
N ASN A 188 0.37 24.51 11.06
CA ASN A 188 1.12 24.97 9.89
C ASN A 188 2.52 24.30 9.78
N ASN A 189 2.85 23.40 10.70
CA ASN A 189 4.11 22.66 10.68
C ASN A 189 3.84 21.20 10.34
N PRO A 190 4.28 20.67 9.19
CA PRO A 190 4.08 19.29 8.82
C PRO A 190 4.92 18.32 9.66
N TYR A 191 4.24 17.50 10.47
CA TYR A 191 4.86 16.56 11.40
C TYR A 191 5.12 15.20 10.73
N ARG A 192 6.17 14.52 11.17
CA ARG A 192 6.33 13.08 10.92
C ARG A 192 5.19 12.29 11.57
N LEU A 193 4.83 11.17 10.99
CA LEU A 193 3.89 10.22 11.57
C LEU A 193 4.60 8.88 11.80
N VAL A 194 4.49 8.33 13.00
CA VAL A 194 4.95 6.97 13.32
C VAL A 194 3.77 6.16 13.84
N ILE A 195 3.52 5.02 13.17
CA ILE A 195 2.55 4.01 13.63
C ILE A 195 3.33 2.87 14.26
N ALA A 196 3.11 2.62 15.54
CA ALA A 196 3.84 1.66 16.36
C ALA A 196 2.92 0.51 16.80
N TYR A 197 3.13 -0.69 16.25
CA TYR A 197 2.30 -1.88 16.49
C TYR A 197 2.82 -2.69 17.69
N HIS A 198 1.92 -3.13 18.58
CA HIS A 198 2.28 -3.93 19.76
C HIS A 198 2.62 -5.40 19.40
N TRP A 199 3.31 -6.07 20.29
CA TRP A 199 3.63 -7.52 20.21
C TRP A 199 2.41 -8.41 20.51
N LEU A 200 2.54 -9.73 20.33
CA LEU A 200 1.51 -10.69 20.68
C LEU A 200 1.20 -10.61 22.20
N SER A 201 -0.07 -10.55 22.55
CA SER A 201 -0.59 -10.34 23.91
C SER A 201 -0.25 -8.96 24.51
N GLY A 202 0.36 -8.05 23.72
CA GLY A 202 0.50 -6.66 24.06
C GLY A 202 -0.77 -5.86 23.70
N ASN A 203 -0.72 -4.55 23.90
CA ASN A 203 -1.82 -3.65 23.58
C ASN A 203 -1.31 -2.22 23.28
N ALA A 204 -2.20 -1.38 22.78
CA ALA A 204 -1.88 0.01 22.43
C ALA A 204 -1.39 0.84 23.64
N ASN A 205 -1.91 0.60 24.86
CA ASN A 205 -1.48 1.32 26.06
C ASN A 205 -0.01 1.05 26.37
N GLN A 206 0.42 -0.21 26.31
CA GLN A 206 1.80 -0.61 26.59
C GLN A 206 2.78 0.06 25.62
N VAL A 207 2.45 0.11 24.31
CA VAL A 207 3.28 0.82 23.34
C VAL A 207 3.31 2.31 23.62
N ALA A 208 2.17 2.92 23.91
CA ALA A 208 2.08 4.36 24.12
C ALA A 208 2.70 4.86 25.44
N SER A 209 2.75 4.02 26.47
CA SER A 209 3.28 4.38 27.79
C SER A 209 4.69 3.85 28.09
N GLY A 210 5.20 2.91 27.30
CA GLY A 210 6.48 2.25 27.56
C GLY A 210 6.34 1.06 28.53
N GLY A 211 5.60 0.03 28.15
CA GLY A 211 5.55 -1.26 28.85
C GLY A 211 4.58 -1.37 30.04
N ASN A 212 4.77 -2.37 30.89
CA ASN A 212 3.85 -2.76 31.97
C ASN A 212 4.10 -2.08 33.32
N GLY A 213 4.46 -0.80 33.36
CA GLY A 213 4.54 -0.05 34.62
C GLY A 213 5.63 -0.50 35.60
N GLY A 214 6.70 -1.04 35.11
CA GLY A 214 7.85 -1.54 35.90
C GLY A 214 9.06 -1.89 35.04
N SER A 215 8.91 -1.83 33.71
CA SER A 215 10.01 -2.03 32.78
C SER A 215 10.72 -0.70 32.44
N THR A 216 11.95 -0.80 32.05
CA THR A 216 12.76 0.32 31.52
C THR A 216 12.41 0.66 30.06
N GLU A 217 11.29 0.15 29.56
CA GLU A 217 10.84 0.38 28.19
C GLU A 217 10.27 1.80 28.06
N GLU A 218 10.74 2.50 27.08
CA GLU A 218 10.33 3.88 26.79
C GLU A 218 9.13 3.91 25.82
N PRO A 219 8.25 4.94 25.92
CA PRO A 219 7.10 5.09 25.04
C PRO A 219 7.45 5.00 23.56
N PHE A 220 6.62 4.26 22.80
CA PHE A 220 6.76 4.04 21.36
C PHE A 220 8.15 3.48 21.00
N TYR A 221 8.59 2.44 21.74
CA TYR A 221 9.90 1.79 21.54
C TYR A 221 11.07 2.76 21.67
N GLY A 222 10.99 3.73 22.59
CA GLY A 222 12.00 4.75 22.82
C GLY A 222 12.01 5.92 21.83
N LEU A 223 11.10 5.93 20.85
CA LEU A 223 11.08 6.97 19.83
C LEU A 223 10.45 8.29 20.32
N TRP A 224 9.52 8.22 21.30
CA TRP A 224 8.85 9.42 21.79
C TRP A 224 9.81 10.47 22.40
N PRO A 225 10.68 10.13 23.35
CA PRO A 225 11.60 11.11 23.94
C PRO A 225 12.61 11.64 22.90
N LEU A 226 13.00 10.81 21.92
CA LEU A 226 13.95 11.18 20.88
C LEU A 226 13.32 12.08 19.81
N ALA A 227 12.00 12.10 19.68
CA ALA A 227 11.30 12.88 18.67
C ALA A 227 11.35 14.39 18.91
N ASN A 228 11.63 14.86 20.12
CA ASN A 228 11.71 16.27 20.47
C ASN A 228 10.55 17.11 19.89
N ASN A 229 9.32 16.68 20.13
CA ASN A 229 8.09 17.34 19.63
C ASN A 229 7.96 17.48 18.10
N SER A 230 8.65 16.65 17.31
CA SER A 230 8.64 16.74 15.85
C SER A 230 7.80 15.66 15.18
N THR A 231 7.13 14.79 15.96
CA THR A 231 6.46 13.58 15.44
C THR A 231 5.12 13.35 16.13
N ILE A 232 4.11 13.01 15.36
CA ILE A 232 2.83 12.47 15.86
C ILE A 232 2.96 10.95 15.91
N PHE A 233 2.53 10.35 17.02
CA PHE A 233 2.61 8.91 17.24
C PHE A 233 1.22 8.28 17.35
N VAL A 234 1.08 7.09 16.80
CA VAL A 234 -0.13 6.26 16.86
C VAL A 234 0.25 4.86 17.32
N ALA A 235 -0.43 4.36 18.34
CA ALA A 235 -0.36 2.97 18.76
C ALA A 235 -1.71 2.29 18.50
N PRO A 236 -1.86 1.50 17.43
CA PRO A 236 -3.10 0.78 17.14
C PRO A 236 -3.33 -0.40 18.11
N GLU A 237 -4.61 -0.75 18.32
CA GLU A 237 -5.03 -1.92 19.10
C GLU A 237 -5.35 -3.08 18.16
N GLY A 238 -4.63 -4.19 18.29
CA GLY A 238 -4.84 -5.41 17.51
C GLY A 238 -6.06 -6.20 17.98
N ILE A 239 -6.73 -6.90 17.08
CA ILE A 239 -7.80 -7.86 17.43
C ILE A 239 -7.14 -9.09 18.05
N ASP A 240 -7.71 -9.59 19.16
CA ASP A 240 -7.21 -10.73 19.93
C ASP A 240 -5.74 -10.53 20.37
N ALA A 241 -5.40 -9.30 20.72
CA ALA A 241 -4.05 -8.87 21.11
C ALA A 241 -2.97 -9.31 20.11
N GLY A 242 -3.25 -9.23 18.81
CA GLY A 242 -2.35 -9.65 17.74
C GLY A 242 -2.68 -9.05 16.39
N TRP A 243 -1.93 -9.44 15.36
CA TRP A 243 -1.98 -8.87 14.00
C TRP A 243 -2.05 -9.98 12.94
N ALA A 244 -3.06 -10.86 13.04
CA ALA A 244 -3.24 -11.93 12.06
C ALA A 244 -3.55 -11.40 10.65
N ASN A 245 -4.07 -10.19 10.56
CA ASN A 245 -4.39 -9.50 9.32
C ASN A 245 -5.24 -10.34 8.35
N THR A 246 -6.12 -11.17 8.87
CA THR A 246 -6.98 -12.05 8.08
C THR A 246 -7.84 -11.24 7.12
N GLY A 247 -7.75 -11.54 5.82
CA GLY A 247 -8.48 -10.80 4.79
C GLY A 247 -8.09 -9.33 4.68
N GLY A 248 -6.88 -8.94 5.10
CA GLY A 248 -6.41 -7.55 5.02
C GLY A 248 -7.02 -6.62 6.09
N ARG A 249 -7.71 -7.15 7.10
CA ARG A 249 -8.48 -6.35 8.09
C ARG A 249 -7.63 -5.33 8.86
N ASP A 250 -6.35 -5.65 9.11
CA ASP A 250 -5.45 -4.78 9.87
C ASP A 250 -4.76 -3.76 8.96
N LEU A 251 -4.58 -4.08 7.67
CA LEU A 251 -4.23 -3.10 6.63
C LEU A 251 -5.36 -2.07 6.44
N ALA A 252 -6.61 -2.52 6.32
CA ALA A 252 -7.76 -1.61 6.22
C ALA A 252 -7.89 -0.71 7.48
N PHE A 253 -7.57 -1.22 8.65
CA PHE A 253 -7.51 -0.42 9.87
C PHE A 253 -6.39 0.62 9.82
N THR A 254 -5.21 0.24 9.32
CA THR A 254 -4.08 1.16 9.12
C THR A 254 -4.46 2.28 8.14
N ASP A 255 -5.11 1.96 7.03
CA ASP A 255 -5.60 2.93 6.04
C ASP A 255 -6.61 3.91 6.66
N ALA A 256 -7.53 3.42 7.48
CA ALA A 256 -8.50 4.26 8.20
C ALA A 256 -7.82 5.22 9.19
N ILE A 257 -6.80 4.75 9.91
CA ILE A 257 -5.96 5.60 10.78
C ILE A 257 -5.25 6.68 9.95
N LEU A 258 -4.60 6.29 8.87
CA LEU A 258 -3.89 7.22 7.98
C LEU A 258 -4.81 8.32 7.48
N ASN A 259 -6.00 7.96 6.98
CA ASN A 259 -6.98 8.92 6.51
C ASN A 259 -7.40 9.89 7.63
N GLN A 260 -7.72 9.37 8.82
CA GLN A 260 -8.17 10.20 9.95
C GLN A 260 -7.07 11.14 10.45
N ILE A 261 -5.82 10.68 10.51
CA ILE A 261 -4.68 11.49 10.95
C ILE A 261 -4.31 12.54 9.90
N GLN A 262 -4.25 12.19 8.62
CA GLN A 262 -3.88 13.13 7.54
C GLN A 262 -4.93 14.21 7.29
N THR A 263 -6.21 13.93 7.56
CA THR A 263 -7.28 14.92 7.48
C THR A 263 -7.39 15.78 8.75
N GLY A 264 -7.04 15.24 9.90
CA GLY A 264 -7.18 15.89 11.20
C GLY A 264 -5.96 16.64 11.71
N PHE A 265 -4.80 16.41 11.09
CA PHE A 265 -3.50 16.98 11.51
C PHE A 265 -2.62 17.33 10.32
N CYS A 266 -1.73 18.30 10.51
CA CYS A 266 -0.70 18.63 9.54
C CYS A 266 0.43 17.59 9.57
N ILE A 267 0.40 16.64 8.64
CA ILE A 267 1.38 15.57 8.47
C ILE A 267 2.22 15.86 7.22
N ASP A 268 3.50 15.57 7.29
CA ASP A 268 4.33 15.40 6.12
C ASP A 268 4.18 13.97 5.58
N LYS A 269 3.44 13.81 4.48
CA LYS A 269 3.16 12.50 3.89
C LYS A 269 4.42 11.80 3.37
N SER A 270 5.49 12.55 3.09
CA SER A 270 6.80 11.99 2.74
C SER A 270 7.55 11.37 3.94
N ARG A 271 7.04 11.56 5.17
CA ARG A 271 7.67 11.12 6.42
C ARG A 271 6.73 10.32 7.32
N ILE A 272 6.07 9.31 6.75
CA ILE A 272 5.22 8.34 7.46
C ILE A 272 6.02 7.05 7.64
N PHE A 273 6.05 6.52 8.87
CA PHE A 273 6.82 5.33 9.22
C PHE A 273 5.99 4.33 10.02
N ALA A 274 6.34 3.03 9.89
CA ALA A 274 5.78 1.99 10.72
C ALA A 274 6.89 1.27 11.51
N THR A 275 6.57 0.87 12.74
CA THR A 275 7.51 0.13 13.60
C THR A 275 6.76 -0.85 14.51
N GLY A 276 7.50 -1.81 15.05
CA GLY A 276 6.98 -2.75 16.03
C GLY A 276 7.99 -3.82 16.43
N PHE A 277 7.65 -4.52 17.48
CA PHE A 277 8.40 -5.67 17.98
C PHE A 277 7.59 -6.95 17.78
N SER A 278 8.24 -8.08 17.43
CA SER A 278 7.62 -9.40 17.32
C SER A 278 6.42 -9.38 16.35
N TYR A 279 5.20 -9.69 16.80
CA TYR A 279 3.99 -9.61 15.97
C TYR A 279 3.72 -8.19 15.44
N GLY A 280 4.07 -7.15 16.20
CA GLY A 280 4.01 -5.76 15.71
C GLY A 280 5.00 -5.48 14.59
N ALA A 281 6.18 -6.09 14.63
CA ALA A 281 7.13 -6.04 13.51
C ALA A 281 6.59 -6.77 12.28
N ALA A 282 5.90 -7.90 12.46
CA ALA A 282 5.23 -8.60 11.36
C ALA A 282 4.14 -7.73 10.71
N MET A 283 3.35 -6.99 11.50
CA MET A 283 2.35 -6.05 10.96
C MET A 283 3.02 -4.87 10.24
N SER A 284 4.11 -4.31 10.80
CA SER A 284 4.88 -3.26 10.14
C SER A 284 5.47 -3.74 8.80
N ASN A 285 5.91 -5.02 8.73
CA ASN A 285 6.33 -5.63 7.47
C ASN A 285 5.16 -5.77 6.48
N ALA A 286 3.99 -6.22 6.92
CA ALA A 286 2.80 -6.32 6.06
C ALA A 286 2.40 -4.95 5.48
N VAL A 287 2.46 -3.89 6.29
CA VAL A 287 2.27 -2.51 5.84
C VAL A 287 3.33 -2.10 4.82
N GLY A 288 4.60 -2.39 5.07
CA GLY A 288 5.70 -2.11 4.13
C GLY A 288 5.57 -2.89 2.82
N CYS A 289 4.94 -4.07 2.83
CA CYS A 289 4.65 -4.82 1.62
C CYS A 289 3.51 -4.16 0.80
N ALA A 290 2.39 -3.88 1.48
CA ALA A 290 1.15 -3.49 0.81
C ALA A 290 1.01 -1.97 0.59
N ARG A 291 1.81 -1.14 1.28
CA ARG A 291 1.70 0.33 1.30
C ARG A 291 3.08 1.03 1.19
N ALA A 292 4.03 0.43 0.44
CA ALA A 292 5.36 1.01 0.25
C ALA A 292 5.31 2.41 -0.39
N ASN A 293 4.28 2.73 -1.16
CA ASN A 293 4.04 4.04 -1.75
C ASN A 293 3.52 5.10 -0.75
N VAL A 294 3.06 4.68 0.44
CA VAL A 294 2.57 5.57 1.50
C VAL A 294 3.59 5.71 2.62
N PHE A 295 4.26 4.61 2.98
CA PHE A 295 5.24 4.59 4.06
C PHE A 295 6.65 4.85 3.52
N ARG A 296 7.30 5.89 4.04
CA ARG A 296 8.71 6.20 3.72
C ARG A 296 9.66 5.09 4.18
N GLY A 297 9.32 4.40 5.27
CA GLY A 297 10.16 3.33 5.81
C GLY A 297 9.51 2.56 6.94
N ILE A 298 10.09 1.39 7.21
CA ILE A 298 9.70 0.50 8.29
C ILE A 298 10.88 0.13 9.17
N ALA A 299 10.65 0.04 10.48
CA ALA A 299 11.65 -0.41 11.46
C ALA A 299 11.12 -1.65 12.20
N LEU A 300 11.80 -2.77 12.05
CA LEU A 300 11.36 -4.07 12.55
C LEU A 300 12.30 -4.59 13.65
N TYR A 301 11.75 -4.91 14.80
CA TYR A 301 12.47 -5.55 15.88
C TYR A 301 11.99 -6.99 16.03
N ALA A 302 12.86 -7.98 15.77
CA ALA A 302 12.57 -9.41 15.81
C ALA A 302 11.31 -9.78 14.98
N GLY A 303 11.27 -9.42 13.70
CA GLY A 303 10.12 -9.59 12.82
C GLY A 303 10.09 -10.93 12.07
N ALA A 304 8.88 -11.35 11.67
CA ALA A 304 8.62 -12.50 10.81
C ALA A 304 7.41 -12.22 9.87
N LEU A 305 7.10 -13.14 8.94
CA LEU A 305 5.97 -12.98 8.00
C LEU A 305 4.63 -13.47 8.60
N LEU A 306 4.30 -13.07 9.84
CA LEU A 306 3.09 -13.57 10.54
C LEU A 306 1.81 -12.84 10.10
N SER A 307 1.91 -11.62 9.59
CA SER A 307 0.78 -10.78 9.14
C SER A 307 0.62 -10.75 7.61
N GLY A 308 1.35 -11.62 6.90
CA GLY A 308 1.39 -11.65 5.46
C GLY A 308 2.35 -10.62 4.85
N CYS A 309 2.38 -10.62 3.53
CA CYS A 309 3.14 -9.65 2.72
C CYS A 309 2.46 -9.54 1.35
N GLU A 310 1.31 -8.89 1.32
CA GLU A 310 0.60 -8.59 0.08
C GLU A 310 1.42 -7.59 -0.75
N GLY A 311 1.60 -7.85 -2.03
CA GLY A 311 2.48 -7.07 -2.91
C GLY A 311 3.95 -7.35 -2.64
N GLY A 312 4.59 -6.58 -1.76
CA GLY A 312 5.97 -6.80 -1.27
C GLY A 312 7.10 -6.71 -2.30
N THR A 313 6.84 -6.12 -3.47
CA THR A 313 7.80 -5.98 -4.57
C THR A 313 8.35 -4.55 -4.70
N GLN A 314 7.74 -3.59 -4.02
CA GLN A 314 8.14 -2.19 -4.08
C GLN A 314 9.34 -1.89 -3.17
N PRO A 315 10.20 -0.94 -3.54
CA PRO A 315 11.27 -0.46 -2.67
C PRO A 315 10.70 0.29 -1.46
N ILE A 316 11.34 0.13 -0.30
CA ILE A 316 11.00 0.85 0.93
C ILE A 316 12.24 0.95 1.82
N ALA A 317 12.42 2.08 2.52
CA ALA A 317 13.48 2.20 3.50
C ALA A 317 13.25 1.22 4.67
N TYR A 318 14.32 0.53 5.07
CA TYR A 318 14.23 -0.56 6.04
C TYR A 318 15.30 -0.46 7.10
N PHE A 319 14.89 -0.62 8.34
CA PHE A 319 15.74 -0.92 9.47
C PHE A 319 15.27 -2.24 10.10
N GLY A 320 16.20 -3.16 10.38
CA GLY A 320 15.91 -4.42 11.05
C GLY A 320 16.91 -4.72 12.16
N ALA A 321 16.41 -5.06 13.35
CA ALA A 321 17.19 -5.59 14.45
C ALA A 321 16.60 -6.94 14.87
N HIS A 322 17.45 -7.98 14.99
CA HIS A 322 17.02 -9.33 15.30
C HIS A 322 18.09 -10.07 16.10
N GLY A 323 17.70 -10.68 17.19
CA GLY A 323 18.61 -11.50 17.99
C GLY A 323 19.07 -12.73 17.23
N THR A 324 20.37 -12.97 17.17
CA THR A 324 20.94 -14.12 16.45
C THR A 324 20.60 -15.47 17.13
N GLN A 325 20.19 -15.44 18.40
CA GLN A 325 19.78 -16.60 19.19
C GLN A 325 18.28 -16.55 19.57
N ASP A 326 17.46 -15.80 18.80
CA ASP A 326 16.03 -15.74 19.00
C ASP A 326 15.42 -17.12 18.75
N ASP A 327 14.83 -17.71 19.80
CA ASP A 327 14.22 -19.04 19.81
C ASP A 327 12.70 -19.00 19.57
N VAL A 328 12.09 -17.80 19.57
CA VAL A 328 10.65 -17.59 19.30
C VAL A 328 10.45 -17.29 17.81
N LEU A 329 11.10 -16.25 17.31
CA LEU A 329 11.12 -15.90 15.88
C LEU A 329 12.57 -16.02 15.39
N ARG A 330 12.86 -17.11 14.70
CA ARG A 330 14.23 -17.45 14.29
C ARG A 330 14.87 -16.31 13.49
N PHE A 331 16.15 -16.05 13.75
CA PHE A 331 16.97 -15.06 13.04
C PHE A 331 16.83 -15.15 11.51
N SER A 332 16.73 -16.37 10.96
CA SER A 332 16.53 -16.59 9.52
C SER A 332 15.27 -15.96 8.94
N GLN A 333 14.22 -15.73 9.75
CA GLN A 333 13.01 -15.06 9.30
C GLN A 333 13.26 -13.55 9.08
N GLY A 334 14.02 -12.91 9.98
CA GLY A 334 14.48 -11.53 9.81
C GLY A 334 15.41 -11.38 8.59
N VAL A 335 16.30 -12.35 8.38
CA VAL A 335 17.17 -12.41 7.20
C VAL A 335 16.34 -12.47 5.91
N SER A 336 15.31 -13.30 5.86
CA SER A 336 14.42 -13.42 4.69
C SER A 336 13.72 -12.11 4.35
N ILE A 337 13.26 -11.37 5.36
CA ILE A 337 12.65 -10.04 5.17
C ILE A 337 13.69 -9.05 4.63
N ARG A 338 14.87 -8.98 5.26
CA ARG A 338 15.97 -8.13 4.82
C ARG A 338 16.34 -8.38 3.36
N ASP A 339 16.53 -9.65 2.99
CA ASP A 339 16.98 -10.04 1.65
C ASP A 339 15.93 -9.71 0.59
N ARG A 340 14.63 -9.85 0.90
CA ARG A 340 13.55 -9.40 0.02
C ARG A 340 13.62 -7.89 -0.19
N ILE A 341 13.68 -7.11 0.88
CA ILE A 341 13.69 -5.64 0.79
C ILE A 341 14.97 -5.16 0.11
N ALA A 342 16.14 -5.78 0.38
CA ALA A 342 17.39 -5.44 -0.29
C ALA A 342 17.27 -5.65 -1.81
N ARG A 343 16.68 -6.77 -2.26
CA ARG A 343 16.42 -6.99 -3.70
C ARG A 343 15.51 -5.92 -4.29
N ASN A 344 14.41 -5.58 -3.62
CA ASN A 344 13.47 -4.55 -4.09
C ASN A 344 14.14 -3.17 -4.20
N ASN A 345 15.04 -2.86 -3.29
CA ASN A 345 15.79 -1.60 -3.26
C ASN A 345 17.01 -1.59 -4.20
N GLY A 346 17.29 -2.67 -4.94
CA GLY A 346 18.49 -2.80 -5.76
C GLY A 346 19.79 -2.86 -4.94
N CYS A 347 19.73 -3.20 -3.66
CA CYS A 347 20.86 -3.28 -2.76
C CYS A 347 21.47 -4.70 -2.76
N SER A 348 22.79 -4.80 -2.54
CA SER A 348 23.43 -6.10 -2.26
C SER A 348 23.17 -6.48 -0.80
N ALA A 349 22.53 -7.62 -0.56
CA ALA A 349 22.29 -8.14 0.79
C ALA A 349 23.59 -8.51 1.54
N THR A 350 24.71 -8.71 0.83
CA THR A 350 26.01 -9.07 1.41
C THR A 350 26.77 -7.88 2.00
N ASN A 351 26.36 -6.65 1.68
CA ASN A 351 27.00 -5.40 2.13
C ASN A 351 26.15 -4.59 3.10
N ALA A 352 25.10 -5.18 3.67
CA ALA A 352 24.38 -4.55 4.78
C ALA A 352 25.27 -4.53 6.01
N PRO A 353 25.46 -3.38 6.67
CA PRO A 353 26.29 -3.27 7.86
C PRO A 353 25.77 -4.11 9.02
#